data_604a6df3025219feab3c90d583ca7872
#
_entry.id   604a6df3025219feab3c90d583ca7872
#
_cell.length_a   1.000
_cell.length_b   1.000
_cell.length_c   1.000
_cell.angle_alpha   90.00
_cell.angle_beta   90.00
_cell.angle_gamma   90.00
#
_symmetry.space_group_name_H-M   'P 1'
#
loop_
_entity.id
_entity.type
_entity.pdbx_description
1 polymer ?
#
loop_
_entity_poly.entity_id
_entity_poly.type
_entity_poly.pdbx_seq_one_letter_code
_entity_poly.pdbx_strand_id
1 'polypeptide(L)'
;MNLRYLSYLLYIVLMITGVNAYAAETLEPVAKKGQVIVIYRGPCPSGKTKAAMRKIEKIISYERKNSPVSYSSSPGNWEDGQVGAVDLHASQSAMEKAFAWQESDKKWSKMYDDVAKIC
;
A
#
# COMPACT_ATOMS: atom_id res chain seq x y z
N MET A 1 34.77 -51.47 11.03
CA MET A 1 33.82 -50.50 10.49
C MET A 1 34.37 -49.99 9.17
N ASN A 2 33.68 -50.26 8.07
CA ASN A 2 34.19 -49.98 6.73
C ASN A 2 34.12 -48.46 6.50
N LEU A 3 35.25 -47.84 6.20
CA LEU A 3 35.37 -46.41 5.94
C LEU A 3 34.39 -45.90 4.85
N ARG A 4 33.93 -46.81 3.98
CA ARG A 4 32.94 -46.51 2.95
C ARG A 4 31.57 -46.14 3.54
N TYR A 5 31.16 -46.73 4.63
CA TYR A 5 29.87 -46.40 5.28
C TYR A 5 29.90 -45.07 6.01
N LEU A 6 31.07 -44.68 6.54
CA LEU A 6 31.25 -43.38 7.16
C LEU A 6 31.12 -42.27 6.14
N SER A 7 31.61 -42.49 4.90
CA SER A 7 31.53 -41.52 3.79
C SER A 7 30.07 -41.31 3.32
N TYR A 8 29.29 -42.40 3.29
CA TYR A 8 27.87 -42.30 2.93
C TYR A 8 27.03 -41.62 4.02
N LEU A 9 27.31 -41.87 5.27
CA LEU A 9 26.65 -41.20 6.41
C LEU A 9 26.97 -39.68 6.43
N LEU A 10 28.21 -39.31 6.16
CA LEU A 10 28.59 -37.91 6.04
C LEU A 10 27.89 -37.21 4.86
N TYR A 11 27.70 -37.94 3.75
CA TYR A 11 27.01 -37.39 2.56
C TYR A 11 25.52 -37.22 2.80
N ILE A 12 24.89 -38.13 3.53
CA ILE A 12 23.46 -38.03 3.89
C ILE A 12 23.24 -36.89 4.89
N VAL A 13 24.12 -36.67 5.86
CA VAL A 13 24.05 -35.56 6.82
C VAL A 13 24.25 -34.21 6.12
N LEU A 14 25.15 -34.13 5.12
CA LEU A 14 25.34 -32.91 4.32
C LEU A 14 24.15 -32.63 3.41
N MET A 15 23.43 -33.65 2.93
CA MET A 15 22.21 -33.47 2.14
C MET A 15 21.03 -32.96 2.98
N ILE A 16 20.96 -33.31 4.25
CA ILE A 16 19.89 -32.86 5.16
C ILE A 16 20.13 -31.44 5.65
N THR A 17 21.39 -30.98 5.75
CA THR A 17 21.72 -29.60 6.10
C THR A 17 21.59 -28.60 4.91
N GLY A 18 21.42 -29.12 3.70
CA GLY A 18 21.21 -28.33 2.49
C GLY A 18 19.74 -27.94 2.23
N VAL A 19 18.80 -28.29 3.09
CA VAL A 19 17.48 -27.67 3.12
C VAL A 19 17.69 -26.31 3.76
N ASN A 20 18.04 -25.32 2.93
CA ASN A 20 17.82 -23.95 3.29
C ASN A 20 16.32 -23.85 3.60
N ALA A 21 15.98 -23.87 4.89
CA ALA A 21 14.74 -23.29 5.31
C ALA A 21 14.83 -21.84 4.80
N TYR A 22 14.19 -21.57 3.67
CA TYR A 22 13.83 -20.21 3.34
C TYR A 22 13.05 -19.74 4.56
N ALA A 23 13.70 -18.96 5.43
CA ALA A 23 13.00 -18.23 6.46
C ALA A 23 11.89 -17.54 5.70
N ALA A 24 10.62 -17.89 6.00
CA ALA A 24 9.49 -17.20 5.42
C ALA A 24 9.77 -15.72 5.65
N GLU A 25 9.97 -14.98 4.55
CA GLU A 25 10.18 -13.54 4.62
C GLU A 25 8.96 -13.00 5.36
N THR A 26 9.15 -12.61 6.61
CA THR A 26 8.07 -12.03 7.42
C THR A 26 7.81 -10.67 6.81
N LEU A 27 6.80 -10.62 5.93
CA LEU A 27 6.32 -9.35 5.41
C LEU A 27 5.85 -8.50 6.58
N GLU A 28 6.43 -7.33 6.73
CA GLU A 28 5.95 -6.34 7.70
C GLU A 28 4.49 -6.01 7.39
N PRO A 29 3.62 -5.97 8.39
CA PRO A 29 2.23 -5.60 8.18
C PRO A 29 2.15 -4.18 7.60
N VAL A 30 1.19 -3.96 6.70
CA VAL A 30 0.97 -2.65 6.07
C VAL A 30 0.67 -1.56 7.11
N ALA A 31 0.01 -1.91 8.20
CA ALA A 31 -0.28 -1.03 9.31
C ALA A 31 0.15 -1.65 10.64
N LYS A 32 0.68 -0.82 11.53
CA LYS A 32 1.00 -1.16 12.90
C LYS A 32 -0.19 -0.86 13.81
N LYS A 33 -0.18 -1.46 15.01
CA LYS A 33 -1.22 -1.19 16.02
C LYS A 33 -1.36 0.31 16.28
N GLY A 34 -2.58 0.82 16.23
CA GLY A 34 -2.92 2.23 16.42
C GLY A 34 -2.93 3.08 15.15
N GLN A 35 -2.38 2.59 14.06
CA GLN A 35 -2.50 3.22 12.74
C GLN A 35 -3.87 2.94 12.12
N VAL A 36 -4.29 3.81 11.21
CA VAL A 36 -5.57 3.69 10.49
C VAL A 36 -5.32 3.65 9.00
N ILE A 37 -5.88 2.67 8.34
CA ILE A 37 -5.94 2.59 6.88
C ILE A 37 -7.29 3.12 6.43
N VAL A 38 -7.27 4.05 5.47
CA VAL A 38 -8.47 4.55 4.81
C VAL A 38 -8.41 4.17 3.35
N ILE A 39 -9.47 3.56 2.85
CA ILE A 39 -9.58 3.17 1.45
C ILE A 39 -10.66 4.00 0.78
N TYR A 40 -10.25 4.83 -0.17
CA TYR A 40 -11.13 5.55 -1.08
C TYR A 40 -11.28 4.72 -2.33
N ARG A 41 -12.50 4.37 -2.69
CA ARG A 41 -12.74 3.46 -3.80
C ARG A 41 -14.07 3.78 -4.48
N GLY A 42 -14.04 3.93 -5.78
CA GLY A 42 -15.23 4.20 -6.55
C GLY A 42 -15.16 3.66 -7.98
N PRO A 43 -16.32 3.38 -8.61
CA PRO A 43 -16.36 2.89 -9.98
C PRO A 43 -15.85 3.96 -10.95
N CYS A 44 -15.20 3.51 -12.01
CA CYS A 44 -14.77 4.37 -13.11
C CYS A 44 -15.05 3.69 -14.46
N PRO A 45 -15.65 4.40 -15.42
CA PRO A 45 -15.91 3.82 -16.74
C PRO A 45 -14.64 3.33 -17.42
N SER A 46 -14.74 2.25 -18.15
CA SER A 46 -13.68 1.73 -18.99
C SER A 46 -13.17 2.82 -19.94
N GLY A 47 -11.86 2.94 -20.08
CA GLY A 47 -11.21 3.98 -20.88
C GLY A 47 -10.99 5.32 -20.14
N LYS A 48 -11.59 5.53 -18.96
CA LYS A 48 -11.37 6.72 -18.12
C LYS A 48 -10.39 6.47 -16.96
N THR A 49 -10.14 5.23 -16.62
CA THR A 49 -9.29 4.81 -15.50
C THR A 49 -7.92 5.48 -15.51
N LYS A 50 -7.23 5.49 -16.65
CA LYS A 50 -5.89 6.11 -16.77
C LYS A 50 -5.91 7.61 -16.50
N ALA A 51 -6.93 8.31 -16.98
CA ALA A 51 -7.09 9.75 -16.74
C ALA A 51 -7.40 10.04 -15.26
N ALA A 52 -8.28 9.24 -14.66
CA ALA A 52 -8.61 9.33 -13.24
C ALA A 52 -7.38 9.08 -12.35
N MET A 53 -6.62 8.03 -12.63
CA MET A 53 -5.40 7.70 -11.89
C MET A 53 -4.37 8.84 -11.91
N ARG A 54 -4.14 9.47 -13.06
CA ARG A 54 -3.25 10.64 -13.13
C ARG A 54 -3.73 11.82 -12.27
N LYS A 55 -5.03 12.02 -12.17
CA LYS A 55 -5.59 13.07 -11.30
C LYS A 55 -5.45 12.71 -9.82
N ILE A 56 -5.67 11.45 -9.47
CA ILE A 56 -5.46 10.94 -8.10
C ILE A 56 -3.99 11.10 -7.68
N GLU A 57 -3.04 10.76 -8.54
CA GLU A 57 -1.61 10.97 -8.29
C GLU A 57 -1.27 12.45 -8.04
N LYS A 58 -1.93 13.37 -8.73
CA LYS A 58 -1.78 14.82 -8.50
C LYS A 58 -2.33 15.25 -7.14
N ILE A 59 -3.46 14.69 -6.72
CA ILE A 59 -4.01 14.92 -5.38
C ILE A 59 -3.02 14.45 -4.33
N ILE A 60 -2.51 13.23 -4.44
CA ILE A 60 -1.53 12.65 -3.52
C ILE A 60 -0.26 13.52 -3.43
N SER A 61 0.22 14.02 -4.56
CA SER A 61 1.37 14.94 -4.60
C SER A 61 1.07 16.27 -3.90
N TYR A 62 -0.15 16.79 -4.07
CA TYR A 62 -0.60 18.01 -3.41
C TYR A 62 -0.72 17.82 -1.89
N GLU A 63 -1.31 16.73 -1.43
CA GLU A 63 -1.42 16.37 -0.02
C GLU A 63 -0.05 16.29 0.64
N ARG A 64 0.89 15.61 0.02
CA ARG A 64 2.26 15.45 0.54
C ARG A 64 2.97 16.79 0.77
N LYS A 65 2.65 17.80 -0.03
CA LYS A 65 3.27 19.14 0.05
C LYS A 65 2.53 20.09 0.98
N ASN A 66 1.22 19.93 1.16
CA ASN A 66 0.37 20.96 1.74
C ASN A 66 -0.38 20.51 2.99
N SER A 67 -0.56 19.22 3.22
CA SER A 67 -1.23 18.76 4.44
C SER A 67 -0.45 19.14 5.69
N PRO A 68 -1.12 19.72 6.70
CA PRO A 68 -0.49 20.02 8.00
C PRO A 68 -0.22 18.76 8.84
N VAL A 69 -0.79 17.63 8.42
CA VAL A 69 -0.64 16.32 9.07
C VAL A 69 0.00 15.36 8.07
N SER A 70 1.09 14.72 8.47
CA SER A 70 1.76 13.75 7.62
C SER A 70 0.97 12.43 7.59
N TYR A 71 0.73 11.92 6.39
CA TYR A 71 0.22 10.58 6.13
C TYR A 71 0.73 10.08 4.78
N SER A 72 0.78 8.77 4.59
CA SER A 72 1.10 8.22 3.29
C SER A 72 -0.17 7.90 2.51
N SER A 73 -0.15 8.18 1.22
CA SER A 73 -1.22 7.88 0.29
C SER A 73 -0.65 7.20 -0.94
N SER A 74 -1.34 6.17 -1.41
CA SER A 74 -0.97 5.42 -2.61
C SER A 74 -2.16 5.32 -3.54
N PRO A 75 -1.98 5.52 -4.87
CA PRO A 75 -3.07 5.37 -5.80
C PRO A 75 -3.52 3.91 -5.87
N GLY A 76 -4.83 3.69 -5.97
CA GLY A 76 -5.45 2.38 -6.05
C GLY A 76 -6.16 2.18 -7.39
N ASN A 77 -5.89 1.05 -8.02
CA ASN A 77 -6.60 0.57 -9.21
C ASN A 77 -6.92 -0.91 -8.98
N TRP A 78 -8.20 -1.22 -8.90
CA TRP A 78 -8.68 -2.57 -8.60
C TRP A 78 -9.13 -3.31 -9.86
N GLU A 79 -9.05 -4.64 -9.83
CA GLU A 79 -9.40 -5.50 -10.97
C GLU A 79 -10.85 -5.34 -11.45
N ASP A 80 -11.75 -4.93 -10.54
CA ASP A 80 -13.15 -4.67 -10.86
C ASP A 80 -13.42 -3.32 -11.52
N GLY A 81 -12.37 -2.59 -11.90
CA GLY A 81 -12.45 -1.30 -12.57
C GLY A 81 -12.65 -0.10 -11.63
N GLN A 82 -12.63 -0.32 -10.33
CA GLN A 82 -12.66 0.77 -9.36
C GLN A 82 -11.28 1.44 -9.24
N VAL A 83 -11.29 2.73 -8.96
CA VAL A 83 -10.09 3.55 -8.75
C VAL A 83 -10.20 4.33 -7.46
N GLY A 84 -9.07 4.76 -6.92
CA GLY A 84 -9.05 5.54 -5.70
C GLY A 84 -7.67 5.66 -5.09
N ALA A 85 -7.61 5.68 -3.77
CA ALA A 85 -6.39 5.77 -2.99
C ALA A 85 -6.49 4.94 -1.72
N VAL A 86 -5.33 4.58 -1.20
CA VAL A 86 -5.19 3.95 0.11
C VAL A 86 -4.29 4.83 0.96
N ASP A 87 -4.83 5.31 2.06
CA ASP A 87 -4.12 6.17 3.00
C ASP A 87 -3.74 5.41 4.28
N LEU A 88 -2.56 5.71 4.80
CA LEU A 88 -2.10 5.24 6.09
C LEU A 88 -1.85 6.43 7.01
N HIS A 89 -2.63 6.50 8.08
CA HIS A 89 -2.54 7.54 9.11
C HIS A 89 -1.90 7.01 10.39
N ALA A 90 -1.12 7.84 11.07
CA ALA A 90 -0.41 7.47 12.29
C ALA A 90 -1.36 7.09 13.45
N SER A 91 -2.58 7.67 13.47
CA SER A 91 -3.60 7.45 14.49
C SER A 91 -4.96 7.92 13.97
N GLN A 92 -6.03 7.59 14.71
CA GLN A 92 -7.36 8.13 14.43
C GLN A 92 -7.38 9.66 14.53
N SER A 93 -6.74 10.24 15.54
CA SER A 93 -6.64 11.70 15.70
C SER A 93 -5.92 12.36 14.51
N ALA A 94 -4.85 11.75 14.02
CA ALA A 94 -4.14 12.25 12.83
C ALA A 94 -5.03 12.18 11.56
N MET A 95 -5.78 11.10 11.40
CA MET A 95 -6.74 10.94 10.31
C MET A 95 -7.82 12.03 10.35
N GLU A 96 -8.43 12.27 11.52
CA GLU A 96 -9.46 13.29 11.69
C GLU A 96 -8.95 14.70 11.34
N LYS A 97 -7.72 15.01 11.74
CA LYS A 97 -7.07 16.29 11.38
C LYS A 97 -6.81 16.40 9.87
N ALA A 98 -6.39 15.31 9.23
CA ALA A 98 -6.20 15.28 7.78
C ALA A 98 -7.52 15.52 7.04
N PHE A 99 -8.60 14.88 7.47
CA PHE A 99 -9.93 15.07 6.88
C PHE A 99 -10.44 16.52 7.06
N ALA A 100 -10.27 17.10 8.25
CA ALA A 100 -10.65 18.49 8.50
C ALA A 100 -9.89 19.46 7.57
N TRP A 101 -8.61 19.20 7.31
CA TRP A 101 -7.85 19.97 6.33
C TRP A 101 -8.37 19.77 4.91
N GLN A 102 -8.62 18.54 4.48
CA GLN A 102 -9.16 18.23 3.14
C GLN A 102 -10.48 18.95 2.90
N GLU A 103 -11.38 18.96 3.86
CA GLU A 103 -12.67 19.66 3.79
C GLU A 103 -12.50 21.18 3.69
N SER A 104 -11.50 21.76 4.34
CA SER A 104 -11.25 23.21 4.36
C SER A 104 -10.42 23.71 3.18
N ASP A 105 -9.62 22.85 2.57
CA ASP A 105 -8.74 23.23 1.45
C ASP A 105 -9.50 23.21 0.12
N LYS A 106 -9.79 24.41 -0.39
CA LYS A 106 -10.58 24.59 -1.63
C LYS A 106 -9.89 23.97 -2.86
N LYS A 107 -8.56 23.94 -2.89
CA LYS A 107 -7.82 23.38 -4.01
C LYS A 107 -7.89 21.85 -3.98
N TRP A 108 -7.76 21.25 -2.80
CA TRP A 108 -7.95 19.81 -2.62
C TRP A 108 -9.35 19.38 -3.06
N SER A 109 -10.39 20.07 -2.54
CA SER A 109 -11.78 19.80 -2.89
C SER A 109 -12.04 19.88 -4.40
N LYS A 110 -11.49 20.91 -5.05
CA LYS A 110 -11.61 21.02 -6.50
C LYS A 110 -10.94 19.87 -7.25
N MET A 111 -9.76 19.47 -6.82
CA MET A 111 -9.03 18.34 -7.43
C MET A 111 -9.80 17.02 -7.25
N TYR A 112 -10.41 16.82 -6.11
CA TYR A 112 -11.28 15.67 -5.84
C TYR A 112 -12.52 15.66 -6.74
N ASP A 113 -13.22 16.79 -6.85
CA ASP A 113 -14.36 16.95 -7.75
C ASP A 113 -13.99 16.69 -9.22
N ASP A 114 -12.80 17.07 -9.63
CA ASP A 114 -12.31 16.83 -10.99
C ASP A 114 -12.09 15.33 -11.27
N VAL A 115 -11.78 14.53 -10.28
CA VAL A 115 -11.78 13.05 -10.39
C VAL A 115 -13.20 12.53 -10.47
N ALA A 116 -14.09 12.98 -9.59
CA ALA A 116 -15.48 12.55 -9.54
C ALA A 116 -16.24 12.85 -10.84
N LYS A 117 -15.88 13.91 -11.55
CA LYS A 117 -16.47 14.24 -12.86
C LYS A 117 -16.05 13.30 -13.99
N ILE A 118 -14.91 12.63 -13.87
CA ILE A 118 -14.43 11.65 -14.86
C ILE A 118 -15.05 10.29 -14.62
N CYS A 119 -15.15 9.91 -13.40
CA CYS A 119 -15.72 8.67 -12.95
C CYS A 119 -17.12 8.84 -12.40
#